data_ccbd3ccfcb49529508d16e986a954f8a
#
_entry.id   ccbd3ccfcb49529508d16e986a954f8a
#
_cell.length_a   1.000
_cell.length_b   1.000
_cell.length_c   1.000
_cell.angle_alpha   90.00
_cell.angle_beta   90.00
_cell.angle_gamma   90.00
#
_symmetry.space_group_name_H-M   'P 1'
#
loop_
_entity.id
_entity.type
_entity.pdbx_description
1 polymer ?
#
loop_
_entity_poly.entity_id
_entity_poly.type
_entity_poly.pdbx_seq_one_letter_code
_entity_poly.pdbx_strand_id
1 'polypeptide(L)'
;MCYAGHQFGNWAGQLGDGRAINLFEVEHNSKNWKVQLKGAGETPYSRNADGLAVLRSSIREYLCSEAMFHLGVPTTRALSLSLTGDQVIRDVLYDGNPALEKGAIVSRVAPSFLRFGNYEIFAARNDLKNLKILVDYTIKYHFPNIDSSSKEGYINFFKYVSNRTLEMIIHWQRVGFVHGVMNTDNMSILGLTIDYGPYGWLEDFNFGWTPNTTDNQNKRYRYGNQPNIGLWNLHQLANALYPLIEEAKPLEDILNQYKVDFKIKSLQMMQSKLGLFTNDDDDLNLIQQLEDNLHLEETDMTIFFRLLSDFTDLPSSLEIMSAAVYKSNNIPKDFKKKWGNWFSLYSKRLLK
;
A
#
# COMPACT_ATOMS: atom_id res chain seq x y z
N MET A 1 -12.15 -11.35 -12.85
CA MET A 1 -11.27 -12.47 -12.42
C MET A 1 -11.86 -13.11 -11.18
N CYS A 2 -11.68 -14.43 -11.01
CA CYS A 2 -12.03 -15.16 -9.79
C CYS A 2 -10.82 -15.17 -8.86
N TYR A 3 -11.04 -14.90 -7.58
CA TYR A 3 -10.05 -14.99 -6.52
C TYR A 3 -10.75 -15.28 -5.19
N ALA A 4 -10.00 -15.61 -4.18
CA ALA A 4 -10.44 -15.67 -2.80
C ALA A 4 -9.70 -14.62 -1.98
N GLY A 5 -9.72 -14.73 -0.67
CA GLY A 5 -8.87 -13.88 0.16
C GLY A 5 -9.18 -13.98 1.64
N HIS A 6 -8.24 -13.44 2.40
CA HIS A 6 -8.42 -13.18 3.82
C HIS A 6 -8.77 -11.72 4.03
N GLN A 7 -9.96 -11.47 4.55
CA GLN A 7 -10.44 -10.12 4.87
C GLN A 7 -10.43 -9.91 6.39
N PHE A 8 -9.80 -8.85 6.84
CA PHE A 8 -9.58 -8.58 8.28
C PHE A 8 -8.95 -9.76 9.03
N GLY A 9 -8.12 -10.56 8.34
CA GLY A 9 -7.46 -11.75 8.90
C GLY A 9 -8.28 -13.03 8.85
N ASN A 10 -9.52 -13.01 8.39
CA ASN A 10 -10.39 -14.16 8.28
C ASN A 10 -10.57 -14.60 6.82
N TRP A 11 -10.63 -15.92 6.61
CA TRP A 11 -10.89 -16.48 5.29
C TRP A 11 -12.32 -16.13 4.82
N ALA A 12 -12.43 -15.40 3.71
CA ALA A 12 -13.70 -14.96 3.16
C ALA A 12 -14.26 -15.89 2.05
N GLY A 13 -13.51 -16.95 1.71
CA GLY A 13 -13.90 -17.86 0.63
C GLY A 13 -13.79 -17.21 -0.75
N GLN A 14 -14.62 -17.68 -1.69
CA GLN A 14 -14.62 -17.15 -3.05
C GLN A 14 -15.13 -15.71 -3.09
N LEU A 15 -14.32 -14.89 -3.68
CA LEU A 15 -14.57 -13.50 -4.06
C LEU A 15 -14.47 -13.37 -5.60
N GLY A 16 -14.10 -12.23 -6.09
CA GLY A 16 -13.84 -11.95 -7.49
C GLY A 16 -14.10 -10.48 -7.81
N ASP A 17 -13.85 -10.11 -9.06
CA ASP A 17 -14.07 -8.74 -9.52
C ASP A 17 -15.56 -8.41 -9.59
N GLY A 18 -16.18 -8.08 -8.47
CA GLY A 18 -17.62 -7.84 -8.36
C GLY A 18 -18.12 -6.57 -9.04
N ARG A 19 -17.21 -5.66 -9.40
CA ARG A 19 -17.51 -4.41 -10.14
C ARG A 19 -16.40 -3.98 -11.08
N ALA A 20 -15.53 -4.92 -11.45
CA ALA A 20 -14.42 -4.64 -12.35
C ALA A 20 -14.45 -5.62 -13.51
N ILE A 21 -14.32 -5.10 -14.74
CA ILE A 21 -14.42 -5.85 -15.99
C ILE A 21 -13.14 -5.67 -16.77
N ASN A 22 -12.38 -6.74 -16.99
CA ASN A 22 -11.23 -6.71 -17.89
C ASN A 22 -11.72 -6.64 -19.34
N LEU A 23 -11.22 -5.67 -20.08
CA LEU A 23 -11.62 -5.46 -21.49
C LEU A 23 -10.66 -6.17 -22.46
N PHE A 24 -9.42 -5.73 -22.46
CA PHE A 24 -8.41 -6.18 -23.41
C PHE A 24 -7.01 -5.90 -22.85
N GLU A 25 -6.02 -6.34 -23.60
CA GLU A 25 -4.61 -6.08 -23.37
C GLU A 25 -4.05 -5.29 -24.56
N VAL A 26 -3.19 -4.32 -24.26
CA VAL A 26 -2.53 -3.47 -25.28
C VAL A 26 -1.03 -3.61 -25.08
N GLU A 27 -0.30 -3.85 -26.16
CA GLU A 27 1.14 -3.75 -26.17
C GLU A 27 1.56 -2.32 -26.52
N HIS A 28 2.42 -1.73 -25.68
CA HIS A 28 3.03 -0.44 -25.93
C HIS A 28 4.47 -0.44 -25.44
N ASN A 29 5.43 -0.07 -26.30
CA ASN A 29 6.86 -0.08 -25.98
C ASN A 29 7.34 -1.42 -25.41
N SER A 30 6.96 -2.53 -26.03
CA SER A 30 7.28 -3.91 -25.61
C SER A 30 6.81 -4.26 -24.19
N LYS A 31 5.81 -3.54 -23.68
CA LYS A 31 5.16 -3.82 -22.40
C LYS A 31 3.67 -4.05 -22.63
N ASN A 32 3.14 -5.08 -22.00
CA ASN A 32 1.73 -5.39 -22.04
C ASN A 32 0.99 -4.66 -20.92
N TRP A 33 -0.13 -4.02 -21.28
CA TRP A 33 -0.99 -3.29 -20.37
C TRP A 33 -2.41 -3.84 -20.45
N LYS A 34 -2.95 -4.25 -19.33
CA LYS A 34 -4.35 -4.66 -19.21
C LYS A 34 -5.21 -3.45 -18.92
N VAL A 35 -6.33 -3.35 -19.62
CA VAL A 35 -7.34 -2.31 -19.42
C VAL A 35 -8.53 -2.92 -18.70
N GLN A 36 -8.94 -2.28 -17.61
CA GLN A 36 -10.04 -2.73 -16.77
C GLN A 36 -10.99 -1.57 -16.46
N LEU A 37 -12.30 -1.78 -16.66
CA LEU A 37 -13.32 -0.85 -16.17
C LEU A 37 -13.72 -1.19 -14.75
N LYS A 38 -13.87 -0.18 -13.89
CA LYS A 38 -14.43 -0.33 -12.55
C LYS A 38 -15.69 0.50 -12.42
N GLY A 39 -16.78 -0.17 -12.02
CA GLY A 39 -18.09 0.45 -11.87
C GLY A 39 -19.01 0.40 -13.10
N ALA A 40 -18.71 -0.47 -14.07
CA ALA A 40 -19.43 -0.57 -15.35
C ALA A 40 -20.64 -1.51 -15.31
N GLY A 41 -20.99 -2.06 -14.16
CA GLY A 41 -22.13 -2.95 -13.98
C GLY A 41 -21.79 -4.30 -13.35
N GLU A 42 -22.77 -5.15 -13.27
CA GLU A 42 -22.69 -6.45 -12.63
C GLU A 42 -21.74 -7.41 -13.36
N THR A 43 -21.10 -8.26 -12.58
CA THR A 43 -20.29 -9.38 -13.03
C THR A 43 -20.76 -10.67 -12.36
N PRO A 44 -20.33 -11.85 -12.81
CA PRO A 44 -20.63 -13.11 -12.11
C PRO A 44 -20.17 -13.15 -10.64
N TYR A 45 -19.39 -12.16 -10.19
CA TYR A 45 -18.84 -12.06 -8.84
C TYR A 45 -19.45 -10.93 -8.02
N SER A 46 -20.45 -10.22 -8.51
CA SER A 46 -21.08 -9.08 -7.81
C SER A 46 -21.89 -9.50 -6.58
N ARG A 47 -22.20 -10.78 -6.46
CA ARG A 47 -23.06 -11.32 -5.40
C ARG A 47 -24.41 -10.60 -5.37
N ASN A 48 -24.70 -9.82 -4.32
CA ASN A 48 -25.94 -9.01 -4.18
C ASN A 48 -25.69 -7.53 -4.47
N ALA A 49 -24.51 -7.17 -5.01
CA ALA A 49 -24.16 -5.78 -5.32
C ALA A 49 -24.44 -5.47 -6.80
N ASP A 50 -24.73 -4.21 -7.09
CA ASP A 50 -25.07 -3.71 -8.43
C ASP A 50 -23.89 -3.58 -9.42
N GLY A 51 -22.68 -3.86 -8.97
CA GLY A 51 -21.47 -3.74 -9.80
C GLY A 51 -21.11 -2.31 -10.22
N LEU A 52 -21.81 -1.29 -9.71
CA LEU A 52 -21.63 0.10 -10.07
C LEU A 52 -20.62 0.81 -9.16
N ALA A 53 -20.10 1.92 -9.64
CA ALA A 53 -19.33 2.87 -8.84
C ALA A 53 -19.96 4.27 -8.93
N VAL A 54 -19.74 5.07 -7.89
CA VAL A 54 -20.22 6.46 -7.85
C VAL A 54 -19.09 7.44 -8.12
N LEU A 55 -19.43 8.62 -8.62
CA LEU A 55 -18.47 9.65 -9.02
C LEU A 55 -17.48 9.98 -7.88
N ARG A 56 -17.96 10.13 -6.66
CA ARG A 56 -17.15 10.43 -5.48
C ARG A 56 -16.00 9.43 -5.30
N SER A 57 -16.31 8.13 -5.30
CA SER A 57 -15.31 7.07 -5.14
C SER A 57 -14.40 6.94 -6.37
N SER A 58 -14.95 7.19 -7.56
CA SER A 58 -14.22 7.12 -8.82
C SER A 58 -13.20 8.25 -8.96
N ILE A 59 -13.55 9.49 -8.55
CA ILE A 59 -12.61 10.62 -8.47
C ILE A 59 -11.47 10.28 -7.49
N ARG A 60 -11.79 9.73 -6.30
CA ARG A 60 -10.76 9.36 -5.32
C ARG A 60 -9.79 8.34 -5.89
N GLU A 61 -10.26 7.29 -6.55
CA GLU A 61 -9.40 6.28 -7.16
C GLU A 61 -8.55 6.86 -8.30
N TYR A 62 -9.16 7.66 -9.18
CA TYR A 62 -8.47 8.31 -10.29
C TYR A 62 -7.33 9.21 -9.80
N LEU A 63 -7.66 10.17 -8.94
CA LEU A 63 -6.67 11.14 -8.45
C LEU A 63 -5.59 10.47 -7.60
N CYS A 64 -5.95 9.50 -6.75
CA CYS A 64 -4.98 8.84 -5.89
C CYS A 64 -3.99 7.99 -6.69
N SER A 65 -4.46 7.19 -7.65
CA SER A 65 -3.56 6.35 -8.45
C SER A 65 -2.54 7.18 -9.23
N GLU A 66 -2.97 8.31 -9.81
CA GLU A 66 -2.07 9.22 -10.53
C GLU A 66 -1.13 9.98 -9.56
N ALA A 67 -1.63 10.45 -8.43
CA ALA A 67 -0.80 11.07 -7.40
C ALA A 67 0.29 10.10 -6.90
N MET A 68 -0.07 8.85 -6.61
CA MET A 68 0.87 7.81 -6.18
C MET A 68 1.94 7.54 -7.24
N PHE A 69 1.56 7.48 -8.51
CA PHE A 69 2.52 7.33 -9.60
C PHE A 69 3.52 8.48 -9.64
N HIS A 70 3.05 9.73 -9.56
CA HIS A 70 3.92 10.92 -9.59
C HIS A 70 4.76 11.06 -8.31
N LEU A 71 4.34 10.48 -7.20
CA LEU A 71 5.14 10.35 -5.99
C LEU A 71 6.17 9.19 -6.06
N GLY A 72 6.23 8.46 -7.18
CA GLY A 72 7.15 7.33 -7.37
C GLY A 72 6.75 6.09 -6.56
N VAL A 73 5.47 5.94 -6.19
CA VAL A 73 4.94 4.76 -5.52
C VAL A 73 4.47 3.75 -6.56
N PRO A 74 4.86 2.46 -6.49
CA PRO A 74 4.34 1.43 -7.37
C PRO A 74 2.82 1.34 -7.29
N THR A 75 2.13 1.54 -8.41
CA THR A 75 0.66 1.63 -8.45
C THR A 75 0.10 1.28 -9.82
N THR A 76 -1.19 0.92 -9.86
CA THR A 76 -1.98 0.94 -11.09
C THR A 76 -2.21 2.38 -11.54
N ARG A 77 -2.51 2.58 -12.82
CA ARG A 77 -2.78 3.90 -13.41
C ARG A 77 -4.28 4.04 -13.71
N ALA A 78 -4.76 5.26 -13.76
CA ALA A 78 -6.09 5.60 -14.22
C ALA A 78 -6.00 6.26 -15.61
N LEU A 79 -6.72 5.70 -16.58
CA LEU A 79 -6.72 6.19 -17.96
C LEU A 79 -7.81 7.23 -18.20
N SER A 80 -9.02 6.97 -17.69
CA SER A 80 -10.16 7.87 -17.85
C SER A 80 -11.16 7.73 -16.71
N LEU A 81 -11.97 8.77 -16.55
CA LEU A 81 -13.11 8.83 -15.66
C LEU A 81 -14.30 9.33 -16.47
N SER A 82 -15.38 8.55 -16.51
CA SER A 82 -16.60 8.87 -17.28
C SER A 82 -17.82 8.80 -16.38
N LEU A 83 -18.74 9.76 -16.53
CA LEU A 83 -20.08 9.69 -15.95
C LEU A 83 -20.93 8.70 -16.76
N THR A 84 -21.73 7.87 -16.08
CA THR A 84 -22.66 6.95 -16.76
C THR A 84 -23.98 7.62 -17.16
N GLY A 85 -24.33 8.72 -16.49
CA GLY A 85 -25.65 9.33 -16.62
C GLY A 85 -26.68 8.79 -15.61
N ASP A 86 -26.38 7.66 -14.98
CA ASP A 86 -27.27 7.02 -14.01
C ASP A 86 -27.12 7.62 -12.61
N GLN A 87 -28.17 7.42 -11.82
CA GLN A 87 -28.16 7.66 -10.38
C GLN A 87 -28.04 6.32 -9.65
N VAL A 88 -27.13 6.25 -8.69
CA VAL A 88 -26.83 5.04 -7.93
C VAL A 88 -27.12 5.29 -6.44
N ILE A 89 -27.92 4.44 -5.82
CA ILE A 89 -28.22 4.55 -4.39
C ILE A 89 -27.04 4.08 -3.57
N ARG A 90 -26.58 4.90 -2.63
CA ARG A 90 -25.52 4.56 -1.67
C ARG A 90 -25.83 5.08 -0.28
N ASP A 91 -25.66 4.22 0.71
CA ASP A 91 -25.54 4.58 2.10
C ASP A 91 -24.06 4.66 2.46
N VAL A 92 -23.51 5.87 2.44
CA VAL A 92 -22.06 6.12 2.54
C VAL A 92 -21.50 5.78 3.91
N LEU A 93 -22.29 6.04 4.95
CA LEU A 93 -21.87 5.86 6.34
C LEU A 93 -22.42 4.57 6.96
N TYR A 94 -23.22 3.82 6.21
CA TYR A 94 -23.92 2.61 6.69
C TYR A 94 -24.77 2.89 7.93
N ASP A 95 -25.41 4.06 7.94
CA ASP A 95 -26.23 4.55 9.06
C ASP A 95 -27.74 4.53 8.76
N GLY A 96 -28.15 3.95 7.63
CA GLY A 96 -29.52 3.85 7.20
C GLY A 96 -30.05 5.06 6.44
N ASN A 97 -29.17 5.96 5.99
CA ASN A 97 -29.51 7.17 5.24
C ASN A 97 -29.02 7.10 3.77
N PRO A 98 -29.63 6.25 2.92
CA PRO A 98 -29.21 6.13 1.53
C PRO A 98 -29.51 7.40 0.74
N ALA A 99 -28.59 7.79 -0.14
CA ALA A 99 -28.74 8.92 -1.04
C ALA A 99 -28.46 8.50 -2.49
N LEU A 100 -29.04 9.24 -3.44
CA LEU A 100 -28.75 9.11 -4.87
C LEU A 100 -27.44 9.85 -5.18
N GLU A 101 -26.47 9.12 -5.73
CA GLU A 101 -25.18 9.65 -6.19
C GLU A 101 -25.03 9.42 -7.69
N LYS A 102 -24.28 10.29 -8.36
CA LYS A 102 -23.95 10.15 -9.79
C LYS A 102 -23.11 8.91 -10.03
N GLY A 103 -23.51 8.05 -10.96
CA GLY A 103 -22.76 6.90 -11.41
C GLY A 103 -21.54 7.32 -12.24
N ALA A 104 -20.42 6.59 -12.09
CA ALA A 104 -19.22 6.82 -12.86
C ALA A 104 -18.40 5.54 -13.04
N ILE A 105 -17.59 5.51 -14.09
CA ILE A 105 -16.69 4.42 -14.44
C ILE A 105 -15.27 4.95 -14.48
N VAL A 106 -14.34 4.23 -13.84
CA VAL A 106 -12.89 4.45 -13.96
C VAL A 106 -12.29 3.39 -14.85
N SER A 107 -11.58 3.80 -15.92
CA SER A 107 -10.72 2.92 -16.69
C SER A 107 -9.36 2.85 -16.03
N ARG A 108 -8.97 1.64 -15.61
CA ARG A 108 -7.68 1.37 -14.95
C ARG A 108 -6.75 0.65 -15.89
N VAL A 109 -5.45 0.90 -15.78
CA VAL A 109 -4.41 0.22 -16.54
C VAL A 109 -3.29 -0.26 -15.63
N ALA A 110 -2.84 -1.49 -15.87
CA ALA A 110 -1.72 -2.09 -15.17
C ALA A 110 -1.11 -3.22 -16.01
N PRO A 111 0.14 -3.61 -15.79
CA PRO A 111 0.70 -4.81 -16.40
C PRO A 111 -0.07 -6.08 -16.02
N SER A 112 -0.62 -6.12 -14.81
CA SER A 112 -1.48 -7.21 -14.33
C SER A 112 -2.39 -6.71 -13.19
N PHE A 113 -3.59 -7.31 -13.08
CA PHE A 113 -4.48 -7.19 -11.94
C PHE A 113 -4.52 -8.47 -11.08
N LEU A 114 -3.58 -9.40 -11.31
CA LEU A 114 -3.42 -10.59 -10.47
C LEU A 114 -3.04 -10.19 -9.05
N ARG A 115 -3.66 -10.84 -8.10
CA ARG A 115 -3.53 -10.59 -6.65
C ARG A 115 -3.27 -11.89 -5.90
N PHE A 116 -2.85 -11.83 -4.66
CA PHE A 116 -2.57 -13.03 -3.85
C PHE A 116 -3.76 -13.98 -3.82
N GLY A 117 -4.97 -13.44 -3.72
CA GLY A 117 -6.20 -14.22 -3.71
C GLY A 117 -6.46 -15.09 -4.94
N ASN A 118 -5.83 -14.79 -6.11
CA ASN A 118 -5.92 -15.67 -7.28
C ASN A 118 -5.18 -16.98 -7.08
N TYR A 119 -4.15 -17.01 -6.26
CA TYR A 119 -3.38 -18.23 -5.90
C TYR A 119 -4.05 -18.93 -4.73
N GLU A 120 -4.54 -18.19 -3.73
CA GLU A 120 -5.22 -18.73 -2.56
C GLU A 120 -6.45 -19.56 -2.94
N ILE A 121 -7.23 -19.14 -3.96
CA ILE A 121 -8.45 -19.85 -4.35
C ILE A 121 -8.16 -21.26 -4.90
N PHE A 122 -7.11 -21.41 -5.70
CA PHE A 122 -6.72 -22.72 -6.24
C PHE A 122 -6.13 -23.61 -5.16
N ALA A 123 -5.28 -23.06 -4.28
CA ALA A 123 -4.73 -23.81 -3.15
C ALA A 123 -5.84 -24.29 -2.21
N ALA A 124 -6.79 -23.42 -1.84
CA ALA A 124 -7.91 -23.76 -0.96
C ALA A 124 -8.85 -24.84 -1.55
N ARG A 125 -8.91 -24.94 -2.88
CA ARG A 125 -9.68 -25.96 -3.60
C ARG A 125 -8.88 -27.23 -3.89
N ASN A 126 -7.63 -27.28 -3.48
CA ASN A 126 -6.67 -28.33 -3.85
C ASN A 126 -6.56 -28.53 -5.38
N ASP A 127 -6.75 -27.47 -6.14
CA ASP A 127 -6.63 -27.45 -7.60
C ASP A 127 -5.19 -27.09 -8.00
N LEU A 128 -4.29 -28.02 -7.71
CA LEU A 128 -2.85 -27.83 -7.93
C LEU A 128 -2.50 -27.67 -9.41
N LYS A 129 -3.30 -28.26 -10.30
CA LYS A 129 -3.11 -28.11 -11.75
C LYS A 129 -3.27 -26.67 -12.19
N ASN A 130 -4.37 -26.03 -11.83
CA ASN A 130 -4.62 -24.63 -12.20
C ASN A 130 -3.75 -23.65 -11.41
N LEU A 131 -3.40 -23.98 -10.15
CA LEU A 131 -2.41 -23.21 -9.39
C LEU A 131 -1.07 -23.15 -10.13
N LYS A 132 -0.57 -24.33 -10.58
CA LYS A 132 0.68 -24.42 -11.34
C LYS A 132 0.60 -23.62 -12.65
N ILE A 133 -0.46 -23.75 -13.41
CA ILE A 133 -0.67 -23.01 -14.66
C ILE A 133 -0.64 -21.49 -14.41
N LEU A 134 -1.28 -21.03 -13.34
CA LEU A 134 -1.29 -19.60 -12.98
C LEU A 134 0.10 -19.10 -12.57
N VAL A 135 0.84 -19.86 -11.78
CA VAL A 135 2.22 -19.51 -11.37
C VAL A 135 3.13 -19.46 -12.59
N ASP A 136 3.09 -20.50 -13.45
CA ASP A 136 3.91 -20.56 -14.67
C ASP A 136 3.59 -19.39 -15.62
N TYR A 137 2.30 -19.09 -15.81
CA TYR A 137 1.85 -17.91 -16.57
C TYR A 137 2.43 -16.62 -16.00
N THR A 138 2.32 -16.44 -14.68
CA THR A 138 2.78 -15.22 -14.02
C THR A 138 4.29 -15.05 -14.14
N ILE A 139 5.05 -16.13 -13.94
CA ILE A 139 6.50 -16.13 -14.11
C ILE A 139 6.85 -15.77 -15.55
N LYS A 140 6.29 -16.47 -16.51
CA LYS A 140 6.58 -16.28 -17.93
C LYS A 140 6.39 -14.83 -18.41
N TYR A 141 5.30 -14.18 -18.00
CA TYR A 141 4.92 -12.86 -18.51
C TYR A 141 5.39 -11.69 -17.67
N HIS A 142 5.69 -11.91 -16.39
CA HIS A 142 6.04 -10.81 -15.48
C HIS A 142 7.41 -10.96 -14.82
N PHE A 143 7.99 -12.17 -14.85
CA PHE A 143 9.29 -12.47 -14.23
C PHE A 143 10.16 -13.34 -15.17
N PRO A 144 10.47 -12.88 -16.39
CA PRO A 144 11.05 -13.71 -17.45
C PRO A 144 12.45 -14.25 -17.12
N ASN A 145 13.09 -13.73 -16.09
CA ASN A 145 14.42 -14.19 -15.64
C ASN A 145 14.32 -15.38 -14.65
N ILE A 146 13.12 -15.85 -14.32
CA ILE A 146 12.91 -16.98 -13.42
C ILE A 146 12.59 -18.22 -14.26
N ASP A 147 13.22 -19.35 -13.94
CA ASP A 147 12.86 -20.64 -14.50
C ASP A 147 11.56 -21.14 -13.87
N SER A 148 10.46 -21.18 -14.64
CA SER A 148 9.14 -21.65 -14.18
C SER A 148 9.00 -23.18 -14.15
N SER A 149 10.03 -23.94 -14.58
CA SER A 149 9.95 -25.41 -14.66
C SER A 149 10.43 -26.12 -13.40
N SER A 150 10.97 -25.39 -12.43
CA SER A 150 11.63 -25.94 -11.27
C SER A 150 11.02 -25.45 -9.95
N LYS A 151 11.18 -26.25 -8.90
CA LYS A 151 10.84 -25.88 -7.52
C LYS A 151 11.60 -24.61 -7.10
N GLU A 152 12.87 -24.51 -7.44
CA GLU A 152 13.71 -23.33 -7.20
C GLU A 152 13.13 -22.08 -7.90
N GLY A 153 12.59 -22.22 -9.10
CA GLY A 153 11.89 -21.14 -9.80
C GLY A 153 10.68 -20.62 -9.00
N TYR A 154 9.89 -21.49 -8.38
CA TYR A 154 8.76 -21.08 -7.54
C TYR A 154 9.21 -20.40 -6.24
N ILE A 155 10.30 -20.86 -5.64
CA ILE A 155 10.93 -20.18 -4.48
C ILE A 155 11.40 -18.78 -4.88
N ASN A 156 12.09 -18.66 -6.00
CA ASN A 156 12.55 -17.37 -6.53
C ASN A 156 11.38 -16.45 -6.89
N PHE A 157 10.30 -16.98 -7.47
CA PHE A 157 9.08 -16.21 -7.69
C PHE A 157 8.52 -15.63 -6.39
N PHE A 158 8.39 -16.43 -5.34
CA PHE A 158 7.94 -15.95 -4.03
C PHE A 158 8.87 -14.88 -3.45
N LYS A 159 10.18 -15.06 -3.57
CA LYS A 159 11.18 -14.07 -3.15
C LYS A 159 11.02 -12.73 -3.89
N TYR A 160 10.79 -12.75 -5.21
CA TYR A 160 10.53 -11.53 -5.98
C TYR A 160 9.25 -10.83 -5.54
N VAL A 161 8.16 -11.57 -5.35
CA VAL A 161 6.90 -11.01 -4.85
C VAL A 161 7.08 -10.40 -3.47
N SER A 162 7.81 -11.07 -2.58
CA SER A 162 8.13 -10.55 -1.24
C SER A 162 8.88 -9.22 -1.31
N ASN A 163 9.90 -9.14 -2.16
CA ASN A 163 10.70 -7.92 -2.33
C ASN A 163 9.87 -6.77 -2.92
N ARG A 164 9.00 -7.04 -3.92
CA ARG A 164 8.12 -6.02 -4.50
C ARG A 164 7.07 -5.53 -3.51
N THR A 165 6.54 -6.42 -2.69
CA THR A 165 5.59 -6.06 -1.63
C THR A 165 6.27 -5.18 -0.58
N LEU A 166 7.49 -5.54 -0.17
CA LEU A 166 8.28 -4.74 0.75
C LEU A 166 8.54 -3.33 0.20
N GLU A 167 8.97 -3.23 -1.06
CA GLU A 167 9.25 -1.95 -1.73
C GLU A 167 8.00 -1.05 -1.76
N MET A 168 6.85 -1.61 -2.15
CA MET A 168 5.59 -0.88 -2.13
C MET A 168 5.26 -0.34 -0.74
N ILE A 169 5.41 -1.15 0.31
CA ILE A 169 5.12 -0.75 1.69
C ILE A 169 6.09 0.31 2.18
N ILE A 170 7.38 0.21 1.88
CA ILE A 170 8.36 1.28 2.19
C ILE A 170 7.95 2.60 1.54
N HIS A 171 7.49 2.57 0.29
CA HIS A 171 6.98 3.77 -0.37
C HIS A 171 5.70 4.32 0.30
N TRP A 172 4.78 3.45 0.77
CA TRP A 172 3.62 3.92 1.54
C TRP A 172 4.04 4.61 2.84
N GLN A 173 5.00 4.02 3.57
CA GLN A 173 5.56 4.65 4.77
C GLN A 173 6.23 6.00 4.44
N ARG A 174 6.94 6.08 3.32
CA ARG A 174 7.62 7.29 2.87
C ARG A 174 6.67 8.47 2.65
N VAL A 175 5.51 8.22 2.04
CA VAL A 175 4.55 9.29 1.69
C VAL A 175 3.40 9.44 2.70
N GLY A 176 3.41 8.66 3.80
CA GLY A 176 2.32 8.69 4.78
C GLY A 176 1.00 8.08 4.29
N PHE A 177 1.03 7.23 3.26
CA PHE A 177 -0.15 6.61 2.70
C PHE A 177 -0.64 5.44 3.55
N VAL A 178 -1.94 5.40 3.80
CA VAL A 178 -2.61 4.28 4.50
C VAL A 178 -3.66 3.68 3.58
N HIS A 179 -3.44 2.43 3.16
CA HIS A 179 -4.34 1.72 2.26
C HIS A 179 -5.73 1.48 2.88
N GLY A 180 -5.76 1.19 4.17
CA GLY A 180 -6.96 1.01 4.96
C GLY A 180 -7.67 -0.35 4.79
N VAL A 181 -7.38 -1.13 3.74
CA VAL A 181 -7.94 -2.49 3.50
C VAL A 181 -6.88 -3.39 2.87
N MET A 182 -5.87 -3.78 3.63
CA MET A 182 -4.80 -4.67 3.17
C MET A 182 -5.21 -6.14 3.29
N ASN A 183 -6.34 -6.50 2.72
CA ASN A 183 -6.74 -7.90 2.55
C ASN A 183 -5.83 -8.60 1.52
N THR A 184 -5.74 -9.91 1.50
CA THR A 184 -4.94 -10.63 0.49
C THR A 184 -5.53 -10.49 -0.92
N ASP A 185 -6.83 -10.25 -1.02
CA ASP A 185 -7.52 -9.89 -2.28
C ASP A 185 -7.25 -8.46 -2.75
N ASN A 186 -6.54 -7.64 -1.96
CA ASN A 186 -6.08 -6.30 -2.32
C ASN A 186 -4.53 -6.19 -2.41
N MET A 187 -3.84 -7.33 -2.49
CA MET A 187 -2.39 -7.37 -2.64
C MET A 187 -2.00 -7.82 -4.04
N SER A 188 -1.41 -6.92 -4.80
CA SER A 188 -0.92 -7.21 -6.16
C SER A 188 0.26 -8.17 -6.13
N ILE A 189 0.25 -9.15 -7.04
CA ILE A 189 1.40 -10.04 -7.24
C ILE A 189 2.64 -9.32 -7.79
N LEU A 190 2.46 -8.14 -8.36
CA LEU A 190 3.53 -7.30 -8.88
C LEU A 190 3.98 -6.21 -7.89
N GLY A 191 3.45 -6.18 -6.66
CA GLY A 191 3.72 -5.14 -5.68
C GLY A 191 3.21 -3.76 -6.10
N LEU A 192 2.09 -3.70 -6.82
CA LEU A 192 1.43 -2.45 -7.18
C LEU A 192 0.34 -2.12 -6.14
N THR A 193 0.20 -0.85 -5.80
CA THR A 193 -0.96 -0.38 -5.06
C THR A 193 -2.21 -0.51 -5.93
N ILE A 194 -3.20 -1.27 -5.45
CA ILE A 194 -4.46 -1.54 -6.14
C ILE A 194 -5.66 -1.27 -5.24
N ASP A 195 -6.84 -1.10 -5.83
CA ASP A 195 -8.13 -1.03 -5.12
C ASP A 195 -8.20 0.07 -4.06
N TYR A 196 -8.10 1.31 -4.52
CA TYR A 196 -8.23 2.52 -3.72
C TYR A 196 -9.65 2.68 -3.13
N GLY A 197 -9.88 2.06 -1.97
CA GLY A 197 -11.11 2.13 -1.21
C GLY A 197 -11.07 3.23 -0.13
N PRO A 198 -11.15 2.86 1.16
CA PRO A 198 -11.07 3.81 2.27
C PRO A 198 -9.63 4.21 2.61
N TYR A 199 -8.84 4.54 1.60
CA TYR A 199 -7.47 5.01 1.79
C TYR A 199 -7.41 6.44 2.33
N GLY A 200 -6.24 6.84 2.84
CA GLY A 200 -5.93 8.23 3.16
C GLY A 200 -4.43 8.44 3.31
N TRP A 201 -4.04 9.69 3.50
CA TRP A 201 -2.69 10.07 3.89
C TRP A 201 -2.70 10.62 5.30
N LEU A 202 -1.61 10.42 6.03
CA LEU A 202 -1.41 11.08 7.30
C LEU A 202 -1.42 12.61 7.09
N GLU A 203 -2.17 13.29 7.92
CA GLU A 203 -1.99 14.70 8.21
C GLU A 203 -1.08 14.80 9.42
N ASP A 204 -1.59 14.60 10.65
CA ASP A 204 -0.74 14.43 11.82
C ASP A 204 0.01 13.08 11.77
N PHE A 205 1.27 13.11 12.21
CA PHE A 205 2.10 11.92 12.28
C PHE A 205 1.61 10.98 13.38
N ASN A 206 0.86 9.94 12.99
CA ASN A 206 0.19 9.05 13.92
C ASN A 206 0.25 7.58 13.46
N PHE A 207 1.07 6.77 14.11
CA PHE A 207 1.16 5.34 13.83
C PHE A 207 -0.15 4.57 14.06
N GLY A 208 -1.03 5.10 14.91
CA GLY A 208 -2.32 4.49 15.25
C GLY A 208 -3.46 4.84 14.30
N TRP A 209 -3.24 5.72 13.33
CA TRP A 209 -4.30 6.21 12.46
C TRP A 209 -4.69 5.20 11.37
N THR A 210 -6.01 5.10 11.12
CA THR A 210 -6.59 4.34 10.01
C THR A 210 -7.73 5.13 9.37
N PRO A 211 -7.80 5.23 8.03
CA PRO A 211 -8.90 5.90 7.32
C PRO A 211 -10.17 5.05 7.25
N ASN A 212 -10.08 3.75 7.58
CA ASN A 212 -11.18 2.81 7.45
C ASN A 212 -12.04 2.78 8.71
N THR A 213 -13.27 3.32 8.62
CA THR A 213 -14.22 3.37 9.75
C THR A 213 -14.62 1.97 10.24
N THR A 214 -14.67 0.97 9.36
CA THR A 214 -14.97 -0.42 9.73
C THR A 214 -13.81 -1.11 10.46
N ASP A 215 -12.60 -0.55 10.41
CA ASP A 215 -11.40 -1.00 11.12
C ASP A 215 -11.13 -0.19 12.39
N ASN A 216 -12.03 0.70 12.80
CA ASN A 216 -11.78 1.66 13.88
C ASN A 216 -11.54 1.01 15.24
N GLN A 217 -12.15 -0.14 15.53
CA GLN A 217 -11.99 -0.84 16.81
C GLN A 217 -10.63 -1.55 16.90
N ASN A 218 -10.28 -2.35 15.89
CA ASN A 218 -9.08 -3.18 15.91
C ASN A 218 -7.87 -2.46 15.31
N LYS A 219 -8.10 -1.47 14.46
CA LYS A 219 -7.05 -0.71 13.76
C LYS A 219 -6.00 -1.62 13.11
N ARG A 220 -6.48 -2.75 12.54
CA ARG A 220 -5.63 -3.76 11.92
C ARG A 220 -4.76 -3.14 10.82
N TYR A 221 -5.37 -2.26 9.99
CA TYR A 221 -4.74 -1.64 8.83
C TYR A 221 -4.26 -0.21 9.09
N ARG A 222 -3.99 0.15 10.37
CA ARG A 222 -3.39 1.44 10.72
C ARG A 222 -2.01 1.62 10.09
N TYR A 223 -1.58 2.86 9.94
CA TYR A 223 -0.30 3.23 9.32
C TYR A 223 0.89 2.42 9.83
N GLY A 224 1.13 2.42 11.14
CA GLY A 224 2.27 1.73 11.73
C GLY A 224 2.22 0.20 11.67
N ASN A 225 1.07 -0.38 11.29
CA ASN A 225 0.93 -1.84 11.19
C ASN A 225 1.03 -2.37 9.75
N GLN A 226 1.06 -1.51 8.74
CA GLN A 226 1.10 -1.92 7.34
C GLN A 226 2.27 -2.88 7.02
N PRO A 227 3.49 -2.70 7.56
CA PRO A 227 4.59 -3.64 7.34
C PRO A 227 4.29 -5.05 7.87
N ASN A 228 3.70 -5.16 9.05
CA ASN A 228 3.32 -6.45 9.63
C ASN A 228 2.19 -7.13 8.86
N ILE A 229 1.22 -6.35 8.37
CA ILE A 229 0.14 -6.90 7.54
C ILE A 229 0.67 -7.34 6.17
N GLY A 230 1.63 -6.61 5.59
CA GLY A 230 2.33 -7.06 4.38
C GLY A 230 3.00 -8.41 4.56
N LEU A 231 3.74 -8.58 5.66
CA LEU A 231 4.35 -9.86 6.03
C LEU A 231 3.31 -10.96 6.25
N TRP A 232 2.22 -10.65 6.94
CA TRP A 232 1.13 -11.59 7.16
C TRP A 232 0.47 -12.04 5.85
N ASN A 233 0.25 -11.11 4.91
CA ASN A 233 -0.30 -11.42 3.59
C ASN A 233 0.67 -12.29 2.77
N LEU A 234 1.98 -12.01 2.85
CA LEU A 234 3.01 -12.86 2.24
C LEU A 234 3.01 -14.28 2.82
N HIS A 235 2.76 -14.42 4.13
CA HIS A 235 2.61 -15.74 4.73
C HIS A 235 1.40 -16.51 4.13
N GLN A 236 0.28 -15.83 3.85
CA GLN A 236 -0.86 -16.48 3.19
C GLN A 236 -0.52 -16.88 1.75
N LEU A 237 0.21 -16.04 1.02
CA LEU A 237 0.70 -16.41 -0.31
C LEU A 237 1.70 -17.59 -0.26
N ALA A 238 2.60 -17.62 0.73
CA ALA A 238 3.50 -18.75 0.95
C ALA A 238 2.73 -20.05 1.16
N ASN A 239 1.69 -20.03 1.99
CA ASN A 239 0.81 -21.18 2.20
C ASN A 239 0.12 -21.62 0.88
N ALA A 240 -0.30 -20.67 0.05
CA ALA A 240 -0.91 -20.98 -1.24
C ALA A 240 0.08 -21.58 -2.25
N LEU A 241 1.36 -21.22 -2.19
CA LEU A 241 2.41 -21.75 -3.08
C LEU A 241 3.06 -23.03 -2.53
N TYR A 242 2.93 -23.31 -1.24
CA TYR A 242 3.55 -24.46 -0.58
C TYR A 242 3.29 -25.79 -1.30
N PRO A 243 2.07 -26.10 -1.79
CA PRO A 243 1.84 -27.38 -2.50
C PRO A 243 2.64 -27.59 -3.78
N LEU A 244 3.19 -26.51 -4.37
CA LEU A 244 4.08 -26.60 -5.55
C LEU A 244 5.57 -26.70 -5.16
N ILE A 245 5.91 -26.28 -3.94
CA ILE A 245 7.28 -26.21 -3.43
C ILE A 245 7.58 -27.40 -2.52
N GLU A 246 6.63 -27.79 -1.66
CA GLU A 246 6.70 -28.90 -0.70
C GLU A 246 7.85 -28.79 0.31
N GLU A 247 8.42 -27.59 0.46
CA GLU A 247 9.47 -27.27 1.42
C GLU A 247 9.13 -25.97 2.15
N ALA A 248 8.97 -26.04 3.47
CA ALA A 248 8.63 -24.85 4.27
C ALA A 248 9.82 -23.92 4.50
N LYS A 249 11.01 -24.51 4.73
CA LYS A 249 12.21 -23.77 5.13
C LYS A 249 12.60 -22.61 4.20
N PRO A 250 12.64 -22.76 2.85
CA PRO A 250 12.95 -21.67 1.95
C PRO A 250 11.92 -20.53 2.04
N LEU A 251 10.63 -20.83 2.23
CA LEU A 251 9.57 -19.83 2.37
C LEU A 251 9.69 -19.08 3.68
N GLU A 252 9.97 -19.79 4.78
CA GLU A 252 10.21 -19.19 6.10
C GLU A 252 11.44 -18.27 6.09
N ASP A 253 12.51 -18.68 5.42
CA ASP A 253 13.73 -17.87 5.29
C ASP A 253 13.46 -16.56 4.54
N ILE A 254 12.68 -16.59 3.47
CA ILE A 254 12.25 -15.39 2.73
C ILE A 254 11.40 -14.47 3.62
N LEU A 255 10.45 -15.02 4.40
CA LEU A 255 9.61 -14.25 5.32
C LEU A 255 10.43 -13.63 6.47
N ASN A 256 11.45 -14.34 6.96
CA ASN A 256 12.35 -13.81 7.96
C ASN A 256 13.27 -12.72 7.37
N GLN A 257 13.75 -12.91 6.13
CA GLN A 257 14.53 -11.90 5.43
C GLN A 257 13.73 -10.61 5.19
N TYR A 258 12.42 -10.68 4.90
CA TYR A 258 11.55 -9.51 4.80
C TYR A 258 11.65 -8.61 6.05
N LYS A 259 11.68 -9.19 7.27
CA LYS A 259 11.78 -8.42 8.52
C LYS A 259 13.12 -7.67 8.63
N VAL A 260 14.21 -8.32 8.20
CA VAL A 260 15.54 -7.73 8.20
C VAL A 260 15.61 -6.61 7.17
N ASP A 261 15.16 -6.89 5.95
CA ASP A 261 15.18 -5.93 4.85
C ASP A 261 14.27 -4.72 5.12
N PHE A 262 13.14 -4.93 5.80
CA PHE A 262 12.28 -3.81 6.20
C PHE A 262 13.01 -2.83 7.12
N LYS A 263 13.74 -3.31 8.13
CA LYS A 263 14.50 -2.45 9.03
C LYS A 263 15.58 -1.64 8.28
N ILE A 264 16.31 -2.31 7.40
CA ILE A 264 17.37 -1.68 6.61
C ILE A 264 16.78 -0.63 5.66
N LYS A 265 15.76 -1.00 4.88
CA LYS A 265 15.15 -0.11 3.88
C LYS A 265 14.37 1.04 4.52
N SER A 266 13.76 0.83 5.69
CA SER A 266 13.10 1.89 6.46
C SER A 266 14.11 2.93 6.95
N LEU A 267 15.26 2.48 7.48
CA LEU A 267 16.35 3.38 7.85
C LEU A 267 16.84 4.19 6.65
N GLN A 268 17.14 3.53 5.54
CA GLN A 268 17.60 4.17 4.30
C GLN A 268 16.57 5.18 3.75
N MET A 269 15.30 4.84 3.80
CA MET A 269 14.22 5.73 3.39
C MET A 269 14.16 6.99 4.26
N MET A 270 14.29 6.85 5.58
CA MET A 270 14.31 7.98 6.50
C MET A 270 15.57 8.83 6.35
N GLN A 271 16.74 8.21 6.20
CA GLN A 271 17.98 8.93 5.85
C GLN A 271 17.78 9.79 4.59
N SER A 272 17.20 9.20 3.54
CA SER A 272 16.92 9.94 2.30
C SER A 272 15.93 11.11 2.51
N LYS A 273 14.89 10.92 3.33
CA LYS A 273 13.96 12.01 3.69
C LYS A 273 14.61 13.13 4.48
N LEU A 274 15.63 12.82 5.25
CA LEU A 274 16.41 13.77 6.05
C LEU A 274 17.58 14.39 5.28
N GLY A 275 17.79 14.02 4.00
CA GLY A 275 18.91 14.51 3.21
C GLY A 275 20.27 13.99 3.65
N LEU A 276 20.32 12.83 4.31
CA LEU A 276 21.55 12.21 4.78
C LEU A 276 22.10 11.27 3.70
N PHE A 277 23.26 11.60 3.14
CA PHE A 277 23.88 10.89 2.02
C PHE A 277 24.94 9.88 2.45
N THR A 278 25.35 9.89 3.71
CA THR A 278 26.32 8.97 4.31
C THR A 278 25.66 8.20 5.44
N ASN A 279 26.16 7.02 5.79
CA ASN A 279 25.71 6.27 6.95
C ASN A 279 26.48 6.72 8.19
N ASP A 280 25.77 6.83 9.32
CA ASP A 280 26.33 7.10 10.63
C ASP A 280 25.66 6.20 11.67
N ASP A 281 26.40 5.71 12.64
CA ASP A 281 25.86 4.79 13.67
C ASP A 281 24.76 5.44 14.53
N ASP A 282 24.76 6.77 14.63
CA ASP A 282 23.76 7.54 15.39
C ASP A 282 22.48 7.82 14.59
N ASP A 283 22.40 7.49 13.31
CA ASP A 283 21.24 7.80 12.46
C ASP A 283 19.94 7.17 12.98
N LEU A 284 20.01 5.93 13.47
CA LEU A 284 18.84 5.27 14.05
C LEU A 284 18.29 6.03 15.25
N ASN A 285 19.18 6.50 16.13
CA ASN A 285 18.80 7.30 17.31
C ASN A 285 18.22 8.66 16.90
N LEU A 286 18.81 9.32 15.92
CA LEU A 286 18.31 10.59 15.37
C LEU A 286 16.89 10.44 14.81
N ILE A 287 16.63 9.38 14.06
CA ILE A 287 15.32 9.07 13.47
C ILE A 287 14.30 8.74 14.57
N GLN A 288 14.68 7.90 15.55
CA GLN A 288 13.78 7.58 16.67
C GLN A 288 13.38 8.82 17.45
N GLN A 289 14.33 9.71 17.75
CA GLN A 289 14.02 10.97 18.42
C GLN A 289 13.12 11.88 17.58
N LEU A 290 13.27 11.86 16.23
CA LEU A 290 12.36 12.57 15.35
C LEU A 290 10.94 12.04 15.45
N GLU A 291 10.76 10.72 15.35
CA GLU A 291 9.46 10.07 15.44
C GLU A 291 8.80 10.35 16.80
N ASP A 292 9.56 10.25 17.90
CA ASP A 292 9.10 10.58 19.23
C ASP A 292 8.66 12.05 19.35
N ASN A 293 9.39 12.97 18.72
CA ASN A 293 9.07 14.39 18.72
C ASN A 293 7.84 14.72 17.87
N LEU A 294 7.65 14.05 16.74
CA LEU A 294 6.47 14.21 15.88
C LEU A 294 5.17 13.77 16.58
N HIS A 295 5.27 12.95 17.63
CA HIS A 295 4.13 12.52 18.47
C HIS A 295 3.86 13.41 19.68
N LEU A 296 4.70 14.42 19.96
CA LEU A 296 4.51 15.29 21.14
C LEU A 296 3.26 16.15 21.02
N GLU A 297 2.94 16.58 19.81
CA GLU A 297 1.77 17.35 19.44
C GLU A 297 1.32 16.94 18.03
N GLU A 298 0.07 17.26 17.68
CA GLU A 298 -0.47 17.01 16.33
C GLU A 298 0.37 17.74 15.28
N THR A 299 1.36 17.04 14.72
CA THR A 299 2.33 17.58 13.76
C THR A 299 2.06 17.05 12.37
N ASP A 300 1.81 17.96 11.40
CA ASP A 300 1.60 17.59 9.99
C ASP A 300 2.88 17.01 9.39
N MET A 301 2.82 15.73 9.04
CA MET A 301 3.95 15.00 8.47
C MET A 301 4.44 15.61 7.15
N THR A 302 3.52 15.96 6.27
CA THR A 302 3.84 16.46 4.93
C THR A 302 4.43 17.84 5.00
N ILE A 303 3.82 18.75 5.79
CA ILE A 303 4.32 20.10 6.00
C ILE A 303 5.69 20.06 6.64
N PHE A 304 5.86 19.27 7.70
CA PHE A 304 7.15 19.13 8.40
C PHE A 304 8.29 18.74 7.45
N PHE A 305 8.16 17.60 6.75
CA PHE A 305 9.23 17.13 5.86
C PHE A 305 9.46 18.03 4.66
N ARG A 306 8.42 18.73 4.16
CA ARG A 306 8.58 19.69 3.09
C ARG A 306 9.36 20.91 3.53
N LEU A 307 9.01 21.47 4.68
CA LEU A 307 9.70 22.66 5.23
C LEU A 307 11.10 22.32 5.77
N LEU A 308 11.36 21.06 6.11
CA LEU A 308 12.70 20.64 6.53
C LEU A 308 13.75 20.88 5.43
N SER A 309 13.36 20.93 4.16
CA SER A 309 14.24 21.29 3.06
C SER A 309 14.73 22.75 3.13
N ASP A 310 14.02 23.61 3.85
CA ASP A 310 14.35 25.02 4.03
C ASP A 310 15.18 25.27 5.32
N PHE A 311 15.51 24.20 6.04
CA PHE A 311 16.32 24.29 7.25
C PHE A 311 17.75 24.76 6.93
N THR A 312 18.14 25.87 7.49
CA THR A 312 19.48 26.46 7.32
C THR A 312 20.23 26.57 8.65
N ASP A 313 19.50 26.85 9.74
CA ASP A 313 20.05 27.09 11.06
C ASP A 313 19.01 26.87 12.17
N LEU A 314 19.43 26.98 13.43
CA LEU A 314 18.51 26.77 14.56
C LEU A 314 17.35 27.77 14.64
N PRO A 315 17.51 29.07 14.30
CA PRO A 315 16.37 29.97 14.20
C PRO A 315 15.30 29.54 13.20
N SER A 316 15.66 29.03 12.01
CA SER A 316 14.70 28.56 11.01
C SER A 316 13.89 27.35 11.48
N SER A 317 14.40 26.58 12.42
CA SER A 317 13.70 25.41 13.01
C SER A 317 12.38 25.79 13.70
N LEU A 318 12.31 26.98 14.31
CA LEU A 318 11.09 27.45 14.99
C LEU A 318 9.98 27.79 13.99
N GLU A 319 10.33 28.28 12.80
CA GLU A 319 9.37 28.55 11.72
C GLU A 319 8.79 27.25 11.17
N ILE A 320 9.66 26.24 10.92
CA ILE A 320 9.25 24.90 10.49
C ILE A 320 8.24 24.30 11.50
N MET A 321 8.56 24.36 12.78
CA MET A 321 7.70 23.79 13.81
C MET A 321 6.40 24.58 13.97
N SER A 322 6.44 25.90 13.90
CA SER A 322 5.24 26.73 13.98
C SER A 322 4.25 26.46 12.84
N ALA A 323 4.75 26.16 11.65
CA ALA A 323 3.92 25.88 10.48
C ALA A 323 3.38 24.46 10.43
N ALA A 324 4.13 23.49 11.00
CA ALA A 324 3.77 22.06 10.95
C ALA A 324 2.86 21.62 12.10
N VAL A 325 2.76 22.35 13.21
CA VAL A 325 1.97 22.00 14.40
C VAL A 325 0.58 22.63 14.35
N TYR A 326 -0.48 21.81 14.45
CA TYR A 326 -1.86 22.30 14.37
C TYR A 326 -2.34 23.11 15.59
N LYS A 327 -1.87 22.79 16.79
CA LYS A 327 -2.29 23.44 18.04
C LYS A 327 -1.14 24.22 18.69
N SER A 328 -0.84 25.40 18.17
CA SER A 328 0.25 26.22 18.70
C SER A 328 0.00 26.83 20.09
N ASN A 329 -1.24 26.84 20.60
CA ASN A 329 -1.62 27.58 21.81
C ASN A 329 -1.36 26.85 23.14
N ASN A 330 -1.11 25.53 23.14
CA ASN A 330 -0.90 24.69 24.33
C ASN A 330 0.35 23.79 24.22
N ILE A 331 1.41 24.32 23.64
CA ILE A 331 2.65 23.56 23.45
C ILE A 331 3.24 23.14 24.81
N PRO A 332 3.54 21.83 25.02
CA PRO A 332 4.18 21.37 26.25
C PRO A 332 5.47 22.11 26.57
N LYS A 333 5.77 22.33 27.87
CA LYS A 333 6.96 23.08 28.27
C LYS A 333 8.27 22.48 27.77
N ASP A 334 8.32 21.15 27.59
CA ASP A 334 9.48 20.42 27.11
C ASP A 334 9.56 20.31 25.57
N PHE A 335 8.50 20.65 24.87
CA PHE A 335 8.40 20.60 23.39
C PHE A 335 9.56 21.39 22.74
N LYS A 336 9.69 22.69 23.07
CA LYS A 336 10.76 23.52 22.51
C LYS A 336 12.15 22.97 22.81
N LYS A 337 12.35 22.40 24.01
CA LYS A 337 13.62 21.81 24.43
C LYS A 337 13.93 20.55 23.61
N LYS A 338 12.95 19.64 23.45
CA LYS A 338 13.13 18.40 22.70
C LYS A 338 13.43 18.67 21.22
N TRP A 339 12.64 19.54 20.59
CA TRP A 339 12.89 19.94 19.22
C TRP A 339 14.21 20.68 19.03
N GLY A 340 14.56 21.61 19.92
CA GLY A 340 15.86 22.29 19.88
C GLY A 340 17.05 21.32 20.00
N ASN A 341 16.94 20.30 20.85
CA ASN A 341 17.95 19.25 20.93
C ASN A 341 18.03 18.45 19.63
N TRP A 342 16.89 18.03 19.07
CA TRP A 342 16.86 17.28 17.82
C TRP A 342 17.45 18.08 16.65
N PHE A 343 17.04 19.33 16.46
CA PHE A 343 17.58 20.18 15.40
C PHE A 343 19.09 20.43 15.57
N SER A 344 19.57 20.52 16.81
CA SER A 344 21.02 20.62 17.08
C SER A 344 21.78 19.35 16.67
N LEU A 345 21.21 18.15 16.92
CA LEU A 345 21.79 16.89 16.46
C LEU A 345 21.72 16.76 14.95
N TYR A 346 20.59 17.10 14.35
CA TYR A 346 20.37 17.08 12.92
C TYR A 346 21.34 18.00 12.18
N SER A 347 21.49 19.25 12.63
CA SER A 347 22.46 20.20 12.07
C SER A 347 23.90 19.66 12.09
N LYS A 348 24.33 19.07 13.21
CA LYS A 348 25.64 18.42 13.29
C LYS A 348 25.79 17.25 12.34
N ARG A 349 24.70 16.46 12.17
CA ARG A 349 24.71 15.29 11.28
C ARG A 349 24.77 15.70 9.79
N LEU A 350 24.15 16.81 9.39
CA LEU A 350 24.21 17.36 8.03
C LEU A 350 25.64 17.80 7.62
N LEU A 351 26.52 18.07 8.59
CA LEU A 351 27.90 18.49 8.33
C LEU A 351 28.86 17.30 8.14
N LYS A 352 28.40 16.06 8.38
CA LYS A 352 29.16 14.82 8.16
C LYS A 352 28.89 14.25 6.75
#